data_f028a3293ef6f3c0a4eb5b2b189617f4
#
_entry.id   f028a3293ef6f3c0a4eb5b2b189617f4
#
_cell.length_a   1.000
_cell.length_b   1.000
_cell.length_c   1.000
_cell.angle_alpha   90.00
_cell.angle_beta   90.00
_cell.angle_gamma   90.00
#
_symmetry.space_group_name_H-M   'P 1'
#
loop_
_entity.id
_entity.type
_entity.pdbx_description
1 polymer ?
#
loop_
_entity_poly.entity_id
_entity_poly.type
_entity_poly.pdbx_seq_one_letter_code
_entity_poly.pdbx_strand_id
1 'polypeptide(L)'
;MRRLCALALILAIAIPTSAFAHGVVGDYVFLEPLIAEDPTPANEWDVVQPSWNKTSAGNNFALGSSLEKVLYLDENYMARVSVGIGTEWHYQWVKNAPDQRGFDDLEMFAKWAFYVSAKHEFLLSAAALLEVPTGNPSVEEQSHTSLGPLFLWEKGMGDLPNWTAIKYLRPFGFQGDFSYLPALGGHTSHLMSADQVVEYSLPYLSNSVQDIGLKPPFRNLYVFTEFNYSQIITGPSGQTFPSVVATPGIAYVSYHFELSFGTQLALNRASVPDTHAVVIGLLDIFYDSIFTKAGNWTINKGFPE
;
A
#
# COMPACT_ATOMS: atom_id res chain seq x y z
N MET A 1 2.24 -1.34 -34.65
CA MET A 1 1.92 -0.76 -33.34
C MET A 1 2.12 -1.74 -32.19
N ARG A 2 1.50 -2.95 -32.13
CA ARG A 2 1.66 -3.90 -30.99
C ARG A 2 3.12 -4.30 -30.68
N ARG A 3 4.00 -4.43 -31.67
CA ARG A 3 5.43 -4.77 -31.45
C ARG A 3 6.26 -3.58 -30.93
N LEU A 4 5.88 -2.35 -31.24
CA LEU A 4 6.54 -1.15 -30.72
C LEU A 4 6.21 -0.88 -29.25
N CYS A 5 4.97 -1.15 -28.82
CA CYS A 5 4.58 -1.05 -27.41
C CYS A 5 5.28 -2.10 -26.53
N ALA A 6 5.42 -3.35 -27.02
CA ALA A 6 6.16 -4.39 -26.34
C ALA A 6 7.67 -4.07 -26.23
N LEU A 7 8.26 -3.46 -27.28
CA LEU A 7 9.66 -3.04 -27.26
C LEU A 7 9.91 -1.86 -26.33
N ALA A 8 8.98 -0.89 -26.26
CA ALA A 8 9.03 0.22 -25.33
C ALA A 8 8.92 -0.22 -23.86
N LEU A 9 8.05 -1.19 -23.58
CA LEU A 9 7.93 -1.81 -22.25
C LEU A 9 9.20 -2.57 -21.85
N ILE A 10 9.83 -3.31 -22.79
CA ILE A 10 11.08 -4.02 -22.55
C ILE A 10 12.27 -3.06 -22.39
N LEU A 11 12.30 -1.93 -23.09
CA LEU A 11 13.35 -0.91 -22.93
C LEU A 11 13.24 -0.15 -21.59
N ALA A 12 12.03 0.09 -21.09
CA ALA A 12 11.82 0.71 -19.78
C ALA A 12 12.36 -0.14 -18.61
N ILE A 13 12.34 -1.47 -18.77
CA ILE A 13 12.83 -2.44 -17.78
C ILE A 13 14.39 -2.53 -17.73
N ALA A 14 15.10 -1.97 -18.72
CA ALA A 14 16.53 -2.20 -18.94
C ALA A 14 17.46 -1.11 -18.41
N ILE A 15 16.98 -0.02 -17.81
CA ILE A 15 17.80 1.09 -17.32
C ILE A 15 18.11 0.89 -15.83
N PRO A 16 19.35 0.57 -15.43
CA PRO A 16 19.72 0.52 -14.03
C PRO A 16 19.98 1.94 -13.53
N THR A 17 19.04 2.53 -12.84
CA THR A 17 19.21 3.78 -12.10
C THR A 17 18.82 3.53 -10.63
N SER A 18 19.55 4.15 -9.71
CA SER A 18 19.24 4.08 -8.29
C SER A 18 17.87 4.73 -8.02
N ALA A 19 16.96 3.96 -7.45
CA ALA A 19 15.63 4.42 -7.08
C ALA A 19 15.69 5.35 -5.86
N PHE A 20 14.99 6.47 -5.91
CA PHE A 20 14.80 7.39 -4.79
C PHE A 20 13.31 7.75 -4.62
N ALA A 21 12.41 7.04 -5.25
CA ALA A 21 11.03 7.47 -5.38
C ALA A 21 10.05 6.83 -4.40
N HIS A 22 10.43 5.80 -3.65
CA HIS A 22 9.49 5.03 -2.83
C HIS A 22 10.12 4.71 -1.49
N GLY A 23 9.35 4.61 -0.41
CA GLY A 23 9.63 4.12 0.93
C GLY A 23 11.10 3.91 1.32
N VAL A 24 12.00 4.86 1.00
CA VAL A 24 13.45 4.66 1.21
C VAL A 24 13.84 5.11 2.60
N VAL A 25 14.23 4.18 3.45
CA VAL A 25 14.80 4.48 4.76
C VAL A 25 16.19 3.84 4.89
N GLY A 26 17.22 4.65 4.80
CA GLY A 26 18.60 4.18 4.74
C GLY A 26 18.91 3.49 3.41
N ASP A 27 19.35 2.24 3.49
CA ASP A 27 19.65 1.40 2.30
C ASP A 27 18.45 0.54 1.87
N TYR A 28 17.38 0.53 2.65
CA TYR A 28 16.21 -0.28 2.40
C TYR A 28 15.15 0.51 1.61
N VAL A 29 14.59 -0.12 0.59
CA VAL A 29 13.42 0.33 -0.16
C VAL A 29 12.29 -0.59 0.23
N PHE A 30 11.26 -0.04 0.88
CA PHE A 30 10.05 -0.76 1.24
C PHE A 30 9.10 -0.80 0.05
N LEU A 31 8.35 -1.87 -0.11
CA LEU A 31 7.33 -1.97 -1.17
C LEU A 31 6.06 -1.19 -0.77
N GLU A 32 5.26 -0.79 -1.78
CA GLU A 32 3.89 -0.34 -1.57
C GLU A 32 3.01 -1.54 -1.22
N PRO A 33 2.37 -1.56 -0.04
CA PRO A 33 1.48 -2.65 0.34
C PRO A 33 0.23 -2.72 -0.54
N LEU A 34 -0.40 -3.91 -0.62
CA LEU A 34 -1.66 -4.09 -1.33
C LEU A 34 -2.89 -3.69 -0.49
N ILE A 35 -2.77 -3.72 0.85
CA ILE A 35 -3.90 -3.51 1.77
C ILE A 35 -3.50 -2.60 2.93
N ALA A 36 -2.33 -2.83 3.55
CA ALA A 36 -1.80 -1.96 4.60
C ALA A 36 -1.46 -0.58 4.03
N GLU A 37 -1.45 0.44 4.86
CA GLU A 37 -1.00 1.77 4.46
C GLU A 37 0.53 1.86 4.48
N ASP A 38 1.11 2.52 3.46
CA ASP A 38 2.54 2.81 3.43
C ASP A 38 2.93 3.81 4.55
N PRO A 39 3.90 3.48 5.40
CA PRO A 39 4.38 4.38 6.43
C PRO A 39 5.13 5.62 5.94
N THR A 40 5.78 5.54 4.79
CA THR A 40 6.61 6.63 4.24
C THR A 40 5.77 7.62 3.44
N PRO A 41 5.84 8.94 3.72
CA PRO A 41 5.30 9.96 2.81
C PRO A 41 5.95 9.88 1.42
N ALA A 42 5.17 9.72 0.37
CA ALA A 42 5.67 9.54 -1.00
C ALA A 42 4.99 10.47 -2.03
N ASN A 43 5.57 10.55 -3.23
CA ASN A 43 4.97 11.19 -4.41
C ASN A 43 4.56 10.09 -5.38
N GLU A 44 3.43 9.46 -5.11
CA GLU A 44 2.98 8.27 -5.82
C GLU A 44 1.54 8.37 -6.28
N TRP A 45 1.23 7.57 -7.25
CA TRP A 45 -0.11 7.41 -7.79
C TRP A 45 -0.38 5.93 -8.02
N ASP A 46 -1.19 5.34 -7.16
CA ASP A 46 -1.82 4.06 -7.42
C ASP A 46 -2.77 4.22 -8.60
N VAL A 47 -2.25 3.99 -9.79
CA VAL A 47 -3.02 4.19 -11.02
C VAL A 47 -4.22 3.27 -11.05
N VAL A 48 -4.01 2.03 -10.63
CA VAL A 48 -5.06 1.03 -10.54
C VAL A 48 -4.69 -0.07 -9.55
N GLN A 49 -5.62 -0.35 -8.65
CA GLN A 49 -5.57 -1.46 -7.71
C GLN A 49 -6.77 -2.39 -7.97
N PRO A 50 -6.64 -3.34 -8.92
CA PRO A 50 -7.71 -4.27 -9.23
C PRO A 50 -7.84 -5.32 -8.13
N SER A 51 -9.07 -5.60 -7.72
CA SER A 51 -9.39 -6.73 -6.85
C SER A 51 -10.53 -7.58 -7.43
N TRP A 52 -10.46 -8.88 -7.18
CA TRP A 52 -11.49 -9.83 -7.55
C TRP A 52 -11.82 -10.76 -6.40
N ASN A 53 -13.06 -10.74 -5.98
CA ASN A 53 -13.59 -11.59 -4.92
C ASN A 53 -14.78 -12.41 -5.42
N LYS A 54 -14.82 -13.69 -5.06
CA LYS A 54 -15.93 -14.58 -5.36
C LYS A 54 -16.47 -15.18 -4.06
N THR A 55 -17.76 -14.95 -3.81
CA THR A 55 -18.47 -15.46 -2.65
C THR A 55 -19.67 -16.28 -3.05
N SER A 56 -20.34 -16.92 -2.10
CA SER A 56 -21.63 -17.59 -2.33
C SER A 56 -22.75 -16.63 -2.75
N ALA A 57 -22.66 -15.36 -2.33
CA ALA A 57 -23.63 -14.30 -2.66
C ALA A 57 -23.44 -13.71 -4.05
N GLY A 58 -22.24 -13.85 -4.64
CA GLY A 58 -21.94 -13.30 -5.96
C GLY A 58 -20.45 -13.06 -6.18
N ASN A 59 -20.11 -12.25 -7.15
CA ASN A 59 -18.74 -11.81 -7.40
C ASN A 59 -18.65 -10.30 -7.20
N ASN A 60 -17.51 -9.83 -6.73
CA ASN A 60 -17.18 -8.41 -6.69
C ASN A 60 -15.86 -8.19 -7.46
N PHE A 61 -15.86 -7.21 -8.33
CA PHE A 61 -14.68 -6.67 -8.97
C PHE A 61 -14.55 -5.21 -8.58
N ALA A 62 -13.37 -4.81 -8.11
CA ALA A 62 -13.15 -3.43 -7.75
C ALA A 62 -11.87 -2.88 -8.39
N LEU A 63 -11.83 -1.56 -8.57
CA LEU A 63 -10.70 -0.81 -9.10
C LEU A 63 -10.46 0.38 -8.18
N GLY A 64 -9.48 0.27 -7.29
CA GLY A 64 -8.98 1.37 -6.48
C GLY A 64 -8.06 2.29 -7.27
N SER A 65 -7.99 3.54 -6.86
CA SER A 65 -6.96 4.50 -7.28
C SER A 65 -6.77 5.53 -6.18
N SER A 66 -5.51 5.82 -5.86
CA SER A 66 -5.12 6.83 -4.87
C SER A 66 -3.97 7.69 -5.38
N LEU A 67 -3.87 8.90 -4.87
CA LEU A 67 -2.80 9.85 -5.17
C LEU A 67 -2.27 10.42 -3.86
N GLU A 68 -0.98 10.27 -3.62
CA GLU A 68 -0.29 10.88 -2.50
C GLU A 68 0.68 11.97 -2.97
N LYS A 69 0.76 13.06 -2.23
CA LYS A 69 1.63 14.21 -2.49
C LYS A 69 2.43 14.60 -1.27
N VAL A 70 3.75 14.55 -1.39
CA VAL A 70 4.66 15.12 -0.40
C VAL A 70 4.57 16.64 -0.39
N LEU A 71 4.31 17.20 0.79
CA LEU A 71 4.20 18.64 1.01
C LEU A 71 5.44 19.24 1.67
N TYR A 72 6.19 18.46 2.44
CA TYR A 72 7.34 18.95 3.22
C TYR A 72 8.50 17.96 3.21
N LEU A 73 9.70 18.47 2.91
CA LEU A 73 10.97 17.76 3.01
C LEU A 73 11.79 18.35 4.17
N ASP A 74 12.48 17.50 4.94
CA ASP A 74 13.41 17.96 5.95
C ASP A 74 14.72 18.52 5.35
N GLU A 75 15.67 18.88 6.21
CA GLU A 75 16.98 19.40 5.80
C GLU A 75 17.83 18.41 4.99
N ASN A 76 17.56 17.11 5.15
CA ASN A 76 18.23 16.01 4.43
C ASN A 76 17.42 15.57 3.19
N TYR A 77 16.42 16.34 2.79
CA TYR A 77 15.52 16.02 1.66
C TYR A 77 14.68 14.75 1.87
N MET A 78 14.47 14.34 3.14
CA MET A 78 13.57 13.25 3.48
C MET A 78 12.13 13.76 3.52
N ALA A 79 11.20 13.03 2.91
CA ALA A 79 9.78 13.33 2.97
C ALA A 79 9.26 13.20 4.41
N ARG A 80 8.55 14.22 4.89
CA ARG A 80 8.06 14.29 6.27
C ARG A 80 6.57 14.47 6.38
N VAL A 81 5.95 15.14 5.43
CA VAL A 81 4.52 15.38 5.43
C VAL A 81 3.97 15.16 4.04
N SER A 82 2.88 14.42 3.97
CA SER A 82 2.12 14.22 2.74
C SER A 82 0.63 14.34 2.99
N VAL A 83 -0.11 14.43 1.91
CA VAL A 83 -1.57 14.31 1.86
C VAL A 83 -1.95 13.39 0.72
N GLY A 84 -3.00 12.62 0.91
CA GLY A 84 -3.49 11.72 -0.11
C GLY A 84 -5.00 11.76 -0.25
N ILE A 85 -5.46 11.23 -1.39
CA ILE A 85 -6.87 11.11 -1.74
C ILE A 85 -7.05 9.86 -2.60
N GLY A 86 -8.08 9.08 -2.29
CA GLY A 86 -8.39 7.85 -3.02
C GLY A 86 -9.88 7.55 -3.07
N THR A 87 -10.25 6.65 -3.94
CA THR A 87 -11.58 6.04 -4.02
C THR A 87 -11.50 4.74 -4.79
N GLU A 88 -12.50 3.89 -4.64
CA GLU A 88 -12.59 2.62 -5.33
C GLU A 88 -13.89 2.56 -6.16
N TRP A 89 -13.84 1.96 -7.34
CA TRP A 89 -15.00 1.68 -8.16
C TRP A 89 -15.32 0.20 -8.10
N HIS A 90 -16.61 -0.15 -7.82
CA HIS A 90 -17.10 -1.51 -7.67
C HIS A 90 -18.04 -1.94 -8.79
N TYR A 91 -17.95 -3.21 -9.16
CA TYR A 91 -18.96 -3.94 -9.91
C TYR A 91 -19.28 -5.26 -9.21
N GLN A 92 -20.53 -5.39 -8.76
CA GLN A 92 -20.99 -6.53 -7.98
C GLN A 92 -22.03 -7.33 -8.78
N TRP A 93 -21.70 -8.56 -9.13
CA TRP A 93 -22.64 -9.52 -9.69
C TRP A 93 -23.37 -10.21 -8.54
N VAL A 94 -24.58 -9.79 -8.27
CA VAL A 94 -25.36 -10.30 -7.13
C VAL A 94 -26.21 -11.47 -7.56
N LYS A 95 -26.08 -12.62 -6.89
CA LYS A 95 -26.86 -13.82 -7.21
C LYS A 95 -28.34 -13.58 -6.90
N ASN A 96 -29.21 -13.79 -7.91
CA ASN A 96 -30.66 -13.62 -7.83
C ASN A 96 -31.13 -12.17 -7.57
N ALA A 97 -30.33 -11.18 -7.84
CA ALA A 97 -30.65 -9.76 -7.76
C ALA A 97 -30.00 -9.00 -8.93
N PRO A 98 -30.43 -7.78 -9.25
CA PRO A 98 -29.74 -6.94 -10.22
C PRO A 98 -28.28 -6.68 -9.82
N ASP A 99 -27.41 -6.62 -10.81
CA ASP A 99 -26.03 -6.21 -10.59
C ASP A 99 -25.95 -4.78 -10.06
N GLN A 100 -24.98 -4.52 -9.21
CA GLN A 100 -24.74 -3.21 -8.60
C GLN A 100 -23.39 -2.67 -9.06
N ARG A 101 -23.28 -1.36 -9.18
CA ARG A 101 -22.03 -0.70 -9.55
C ARG A 101 -22.01 0.74 -9.07
N GLY A 102 -20.84 1.24 -8.74
CA GLY A 102 -20.68 2.62 -8.31
C GLY A 102 -19.27 2.86 -7.76
N PHE A 103 -19.03 4.11 -7.40
CA PHE A 103 -17.87 4.48 -6.63
C PHE A 103 -18.15 4.28 -5.14
N ASP A 104 -17.12 3.93 -4.41
CA ASP A 104 -17.05 3.92 -2.96
C ASP A 104 -16.87 5.36 -2.42
N ASP A 105 -16.86 5.49 -1.12
CA ASP A 105 -16.61 6.75 -0.45
C ASP A 105 -15.22 7.34 -0.81
N LEU A 106 -15.13 8.65 -0.69
CA LEU A 106 -13.86 9.34 -0.89
C LEU A 106 -13.06 9.27 0.41
N GLU A 107 -11.86 8.73 0.30
CA GLU A 107 -10.88 8.66 1.36
C GLU A 107 -9.83 9.75 1.20
N MET A 108 -9.45 10.40 2.29
CA MET A 108 -8.40 11.40 2.33
C MET A 108 -7.55 11.20 3.57
N PHE A 109 -6.25 11.43 3.47
CA PHE A 109 -5.38 11.38 4.62
C PHE A 109 -4.35 12.52 4.64
N ALA A 110 -3.83 12.77 5.84
CA ALA A 110 -2.66 13.62 6.05
C ALA A 110 -1.68 12.84 6.93
N LYS A 111 -0.49 12.56 6.42
CA LYS A 111 0.55 11.72 7.02
C LYS A 111 1.74 12.56 7.46
N TRP A 112 2.33 12.21 8.60
CA TRP A 112 3.53 12.84 9.16
C TRP A 112 4.53 11.81 9.65
N ALA A 113 5.67 11.69 8.97
CA ALA A 113 6.81 10.89 9.40
C ALA A 113 7.59 11.66 10.49
N PHE A 114 7.22 11.46 11.75
CA PHE A 114 7.78 12.21 12.88
C PHE A 114 9.12 11.66 13.37
N TYR A 115 9.44 10.40 13.07
CA TYR A 115 10.73 9.80 13.38
C TYR A 115 11.27 9.01 12.18
N VAL A 116 12.49 9.32 11.77
CA VAL A 116 13.19 8.59 10.70
C VAL A 116 14.63 8.37 11.11
N SER A 117 15.10 7.15 11.03
CA SER A 117 16.47 6.75 11.31
C SER A 117 17.04 5.94 10.15
N ALA A 118 17.67 6.63 9.21
CA ALA A 118 18.31 6.00 8.04
C ALA A 118 19.35 4.94 8.46
N LYS A 119 20.12 5.19 9.52
CA LYS A 119 21.10 4.26 10.05
C LYS A 119 20.50 2.92 10.48
N HIS A 120 19.28 2.96 11.00
CA HIS A 120 18.58 1.79 11.54
C HIS A 120 17.47 1.31 10.62
N GLU A 121 17.33 1.90 9.42
CA GLU A 121 16.25 1.58 8.47
C GLU A 121 14.89 1.55 9.18
N PHE A 122 14.60 2.60 9.96
CA PHE A 122 13.42 2.66 10.82
C PHE A 122 12.69 4.00 10.69
N LEU A 123 11.38 3.92 10.49
CA LEU A 123 10.51 5.09 10.40
C LEU A 123 9.25 4.88 11.23
N LEU A 124 8.74 5.98 11.81
CA LEU A 124 7.43 6.05 12.46
C LEU A 124 6.65 7.23 11.88
N SER A 125 5.42 6.96 11.50
CA SER A 125 4.47 7.96 11.02
C SER A 125 3.17 7.93 11.81
N ALA A 126 2.48 9.06 11.76
CA ALA A 126 1.09 9.18 12.21
C ALA A 126 0.29 9.87 11.11
N ALA A 127 -0.95 9.45 10.91
CA ALA A 127 -1.84 10.06 9.96
C ALA A 127 -3.22 10.31 10.58
N ALA A 128 -3.97 11.23 9.97
CA ALA A 128 -5.40 11.38 10.15
C ALA A 128 -6.08 10.90 8.88
N LEU A 129 -6.97 9.94 9.01
CA LEU A 129 -7.75 9.35 7.92
C LEU A 129 -9.18 9.91 7.99
N LEU A 130 -9.69 10.40 6.86
CA LEU A 130 -11.03 10.95 6.70
C LEU A 130 -11.75 10.24 5.55
N GLU A 131 -12.83 9.58 5.85
CA GLU A 131 -13.81 9.08 4.89
C GLU A 131 -15.00 10.03 4.78
N VAL A 132 -15.40 10.35 3.55
CA VAL A 132 -16.54 11.23 3.26
C VAL A 132 -17.59 10.47 2.46
N PRO A 133 -18.87 10.42 2.89
CA PRO A 133 -19.92 9.62 2.26
C PRO A 133 -20.32 10.22 0.91
N THR A 134 -19.51 9.98 -0.10
CA THR A 134 -19.70 10.41 -1.49
C THR A 134 -20.05 9.24 -2.41
N GLY A 135 -19.94 8.01 -1.89
CA GLY A 135 -20.12 6.77 -2.60
C GLY A 135 -21.56 6.53 -3.07
N ASN A 136 -21.71 5.51 -3.88
CA ASN A 136 -23.02 5.09 -4.35
C ASN A 136 -23.67 4.14 -3.32
N PRO A 137 -24.84 4.46 -2.76
CA PRO A 137 -25.51 3.63 -1.75
C PRO A 137 -25.84 2.20 -2.21
N SER A 138 -25.72 1.88 -3.49
CA SER A 138 -25.95 0.52 -3.98
C SER A 138 -24.74 -0.41 -3.77
N VAL A 139 -23.54 0.13 -3.58
CA VAL A 139 -22.30 -0.64 -3.37
C VAL A 139 -21.71 -0.36 -2.00
N GLU A 140 -21.98 0.79 -1.42
CA GLU A 140 -21.51 1.26 -0.12
C GLU A 140 -22.65 1.23 0.90
N GLU A 141 -22.44 0.55 2.02
CA GLU A 141 -23.43 0.49 3.11
C GLU A 141 -23.30 1.66 4.11
N GLN A 142 -22.15 2.35 4.10
CA GLN A 142 -21.86 3.41 5.05
C GLN A 142 -22.26 4.78 4.50
N SER A 143 -23.16 5.44 5.19
CA SER A 143 -23.67 6.76 4.83
C SER A 143 -23.24 7.84 5.82
N HIS A 144 -22.05 7.72 6.40
CA HIS A 144 -21.57 8.65 7.44
C HIS A 144 -20.08 8.96 7.28
N THR A 145 -19.72 10.17 7.68
CA THR A 145 -18.31 10.55 7.73
C THR A 145 -17.60 9.82 8.86
N SER A 146 -16.41 9.32 8.58
CA SER A 146 -15.49 8.76 9.58
C SER A 146 -14.21 9.59 9.62
N LEU A 147 -13.65 9.80 10.81
CA LEU A 147 -12.37 10.50 10.99
C LEU A 147 -11.62 9.86 12.15
N GLY A 148 -10.44 9.37 11.91
CA GLY A 148 -9.65 8.69 12.92
C GLY A 148 -8.14 8.77 12.75
N PRO A 149 -7.40 8.42 13.81
CA PRO A 149 -5.95 8.32 13.76
C PRO A 149 -5.49 7.03 13.11
N LEU A 150 -4.34 7.12 12.45
CA LEU A 150 -3.57 6.02 11.92
C LEU A 150 -2.12 6.14 12.42
N PHE A 151 -1.55 5.08 12.95
CA PHE A 151 -0.17 4.98 13.37
C PHE A 151 0.55 3.96 12.50
N LEU A 152 1.71 4.33 11.94
CA LEU A 152 2.41 3.53 10.95
C LEU A 152 3.88 3.38 11.31
N TRP A 153 4.49 2.26 10.90
CA TRP A 153 5.89 1.99 11.16
C TRP A 153 6.49 1.09 10.08
N GLU A 154 7.80 1.24 9.86
CA GLU A 154 8.58 0.35 9.02
C GLU A 154 9.98 0.12 9.61
N LYS A 155 10.54 -1.05 9.35
CA LYS A 155 11.85 -1.48 9.86
C LYS A 155 12.53 -2.46 8.91
N GLY A 156 13.66 -2.05 8.34
CA GLY A 156 14.60 -2.94 7.67
C GLY A 156 15.55 -3.63 8.66
N MET A 157 16.11 -4.75 8.25
CA MET A 157 17.01 -5.56 9.09
C MET A 157 18.49 -5.32 8.77
N GLY A 158 18.85 -4.17 8.18
CA GLY A 158 20.22 -3.78 7.84
C GLY A 158 21.18 -3.68 9.03
N ASP A 159 20.65 -3.50 10.25
CA ASP A 159 21.40 -3.52 11.51
C ASP A 159 22.05 -4.88 11.84
N LEU A 160 21.59 -5.95 11.22
CA LEU A 160 22.12 -7.28 11.49
C LEU A 160 23.56 -7.41 10.99
N PRO A 161 24.40 -8.19 11.70
CA PRO A 161 25.79 -8.41 11.32
C PRO A 161 25.93 -8.99 9.90
N ASN A 162 26.90 -8.46 9.14
CA ASN A 162 27.19 -8.92 7.78
C ASN A 162 28.16 -10.13 7.75
N TRP A 163 28.06 -11.03 8.72
CA TRP A 163 28.86 -12.24 8.80
C TRP A 163 28.00 -13.49 8.95
N THR A 164 28.48 -14.62 8.43
CA THR A 164 27.79 -15.92 8.47
C THR A 164 26.44 -15.92 7.76
N ALA A 165 25.55 -16.86 8.13
CA ALA A 165 24.20 -16.99 7.56
C ALA A 165 23.26 -15.86 7.99
N ILE A 166 23.56 -15.11 9.05
CA ILE A 166 22.70 -14.02 9.57
C ILE A 166 22.55 -12.89 8.54
N LYS A 167 23.59 -12.63 7.72
CA LYS A 167 23.51 -11.61 6.66
C LYS A 167 22.32 -11.79 5.71
N TYR A 168 21.86 -13.02 5.50
CA TYR A 168 20.71 -13.32 4.62
C TYR A 168 19.36 -12.96 5.27
N LEU A 169 19.31 -12.54 6.52
CA LEU A 169 18.16 -11.95 7.16
C LEU A 169 18.07 -10.43 6.95
N ARG A 170 19.15 -9.77 6.52
CA ARG A 170 19.16 -8.32 6.26
C ARG A 170 18.20 -7.86 5.17
N PRO A 171 17.91 -8.66 4.11
CA PRO A 171 16.90 -8.31 3.12
C PRO A 171 15.45 -8.36 3.61
N PHE A 172 15.18 -8.77 4.84
CA PHE A 172 13.85 -8.67 5.40
C PHE A 172 13.50 -7.24 5.77
N GLY A 173 12.29 -6.82 5.37
CA GLY A 173 11.61 -5.61 5.79
C GLY A 173 10.31 -5.95 6.51
N PHE A 174 9.90 -5.05 7.37
CA PHE A 174 8.66 -5.12 8.13
C PHE A 174 8.00 -3.75 8.06
N GLN A 175 6.72 -3.72 7.72
CA GLN A 175 5.89 -2.52 7.75
C GLN A 175 4.60 -2.86 8.47
N GLY A 176 3.93 -1.88 9.01
CA GLY A 176 2.63 -2.10 9.59
C GLY A 176 1.94 -0.80 9.99
N ASP A 177 0.66 -0.94 10.23
CA ASP A 177 -0.17 0.14 10.70
C ASP A 177 -1.15 -0.32 11.77
N PHE A 178 -1.73 0.66 12.43
CA PHE A 178 -2.85 0.51 13.36
C PHE A 178 -3.77 1.70 13.20
N SER A 179 -5.04 1.46 12.90
CA SER A 179 -6.04 2.50 12.77
C SER A 179 -7.23 2.31 13.72
N TYR A 180 -7.85 3.43 14.04
CA TYR A 180 -9.15 3.48 14.69
C TYR A 180 -9.99 4.54 14.01
N LEU A 181 -11.02 4.12 13.31
CA LEU A 181 -11.87 4.96 12.47
C LEU A 181 -13.29 5.04 13.06
N PRO A 182 -13.57 6.02 13.94
CA PRO A 182 -14.90 6.21 14.49
C PRO A 182 -15.82 6.91 13.50
N ALA A 183 -17.03 6.38 13.37
CA ALA A 183 -18.11 7.06 12.68
C ALA A 183 -18.54 8.33 13.41
N LEU A 184 -18.72 9.41 12.68
CA LEU A 184 -19.20 10.69 13.21
C LEU A 184 -20.74 10.79 13.11
N GLY A 185 -21.32 11.80 13.77
CA GLY A 185 -22.75 12.08 13.68
C GLY A 185 -23.68 11.15 14.48
N GLY A 186 -23.15 10.44 15.49
CA GLY A 186 -23.95 9.60 16.39
C GLY A 186 -24.18 8.18 15.87
N HIS A 187 -23.51 7.77 14.80
CA HIS A 187 -23.45 6.39 14.35
C HIS A 187 -22.55 5.59 15.30
N THR A 188 -22.83 4.29 15.41
CA THR A 188 -22.24 3.43 16.44
C THR A 188 -21.25 2.40 15.90
N SER A 189 -20.96 2.43 14.62
CA SER A 189 -19.97 1.55 14.01
C SER A 189 -18.60 2.23 14.03
N HIS A 190 -17.62 1.60 14.68
CA HIS A 190 -16.24 2.07 14.72
C HIS A 190 -15.37 0.94 14.17
N LEU A 191 -14.54 1.24 13.19
CA LEU A 191 -13.60 0.28 12.64
C LEU A 191 -12.26 0.39 13.38
N MET A 192 -11.69 -0.75 13.71
CA MET A 192 -10.31 -0.88 14.17
C MET A 192 -9.60 -1.83 13.23
N SER A 193 -8.44 -1.44 12.71
CA SER A 193 -7.57 -2.30 11.92
C SER A 193 -6.15 -2.33 12.47
N ALA A 194 -5.44 -3.40 12.14
CA ALA A 194 -4.02 -3.55 12.43
C ALA A 194 -3.41 -4.44 11.35
N ASP A 195 -2.46 -3.91 10.61
CA ASP A 195 -1.88 -4.57 9.47
C ASP A 195 -0.37 -4.74 9.65
N GLN A 196 0.16 -5.83 9.10
CA GLN A 196 1.57 -6.18 9.18
C GLN A 196 2.03 -6.75 7.85
N VAL A 197 3.03 -6.15 7.25
CA VAL A 197 3.73 -6.67 6.07
C VAL A 197 5.07 -7.26 6.49
N VAL A 198 5.38 -8.41 5.95
CA VAL A 198 6.70 -9.03 6.01
C VAL A 198 7.16 -9.24 4.58
N GLU A 199 8.29 -8.64 4.23
CA GLU A 199 8.81 -8.69 2.88
C GLU A 199 10.27 -9.14 2.83
N TYR A 200 10.68 -9.68 1.69
CA TYR A 200 12.07 -10.04 1.40
C TYR A 200 12.51 -9.41 0.07
N SER A 201 13.47 -8.50 0.15
CA SER A 201 13.96 -7.69 -0.97
C SER A 201 15.14 -8.38 -1.69
N LEU A 202 14.92 -8.86 -2.94
CA LEU A 202 16.03 -9.34 -3.78
C LEU A 202 16.94 -8.20 -4.26
N PRO A 203 16.45 -6.97 -4.51
CA PRO A 203 17.32 -5.81 -4.71
C PRO A 203 18.27 -5.56 -3.56
N TYR A 204 17.77 -5.56 -2.32
CA TYR A 204 18.62 -5.37 -1.14
C TYR A 204 19.64 -6.50 -0.98
N LEU A 205 19.21 -7.76 -1.17
CA LEU A 205 20.11 -8.91 -1.16
C LEU A 205 21.27 -8.72 -2.13
N SER A 206 20.96 -8.35 -3.37
CA SER A 206 21.96 -8.23 -4.44
C SER A 206 22.89 -7.02 -4.29
N ASN A 207 22.38 -5.89 -3.75
CA ASN A 207 23.12 -4.64 -3.65
C ASN A 207 23.92 -4.51 -2.34
N SER A 208 23.31 -4.93 -1.21
CA SER A 208 23.81 -4.60 0.14
C SER A 208 24.31 -5.83 0.92
N VAL A 209 24.03 -7.06 0.45
CA VAL A 209 24.42 -8.28 1.17
C VAL A 209 25.35 -9.14 0.34
N GLN A 210 24.88 -9.63 -0.79
CA GLN A 210 25.67 -10.50 -1.67
C GLN A 210 25.05 -10.53 -3.06
N ASP A 211 25.82 -10.16 -4.08
CA ASP A 211 25.42 -10.38 -5.46
C ASP A 211 25.43 -11.89 -5.77
N ILE A 212 24.26 -12.45 -6.00
CA ILE A 212 24.04 -13.85 -6.37
C ILE A 212 23.84 -14.03 -7.88
N GLY A 213 24.13 -12.98 -8.67
CA GLY A 213 24.06 -13.02 -10.14
C GLY A 213 22.66 -12.89 -10.71
N LEU A 214 21.68 -12.44 -9.93
CA LEU A 214 20.33 -12.17 -10.44
C LEU A 214 20.34 -11.01 -11.45
N LYS A 215 19.64 -11.23 -12.56
CA LYS A 215 19.44 -10.21 -13.60
C LYS A 215 17.98 -9.74 -13.60
N PRO A 216 17.69 -8.53 -14.10
CA PRO A 216 16.32 -8.13 -14.37
C PRO A 216 15.56 -9.17 -15.22
N PRO A 217 14.26 -9.43 -14.97
CA PRO A 217 13.43 -8.76 -13.93
C PRO A 217 13.61 -9.33 -12.52
N PHE A 218 14.23 -10.50 -12.34
CA PHE A 218 14.29 -11.20 -11.05
C PHE A 218 15.05 -10.43 -9.95
N ARG A 219 16.05 -9.63 -10.33
CA ARG A 219 16.79 -8.79 -9.37
C ARG A 219 15.90 -7.74 -8.69
N ASN A 220 14.80 -7.37 -9.31
CA ASN A 220 13.90 -6.31 -8.86
C ASN A 220 12.65 -6.85 -8.14
N LEU A 221 12.63 -8.14 -7.81
CA LEU A 221 11.48 -8.77 -7.16
C LEU A 221 11.57 -8.70 -5.64
N TYR A 222 10.40 -8.54 -5.05
CA TYR A 222 10.12 -8.75 -3.63
C TYR A 222 9.16 -9.93 -3.50
N VAL A 223 9.32 -10.68 -2.42
CA VAL A 223 8.33 -11.66 -1.97
C VAL A 223 7.80 -11.18 -0.64
N PHE A 224 6.51 -11.08 -0.50
CA PHE A 224 5.91 -10.53 0.71
C PHE A 224 4.68 -11.33 1.19
N THR A 225 4.27 -11.07 2.41
CA THR A 225 2.97 -11.47 2.95
C THR A 225 2.47 -10.37 3.87
N GLU A 226 1.26 -9.91 3.60
CA GLU A 226 0.53 -9.02 4.50
C GLU A 226 -0.38 -9.84 5.41
N PHE A 227 -0.53 -9.41 6.65
CA PHE A 227 -1.48 -9.93 7.63
C PHE A 227 -2.39 -8.78 8.03
N ASN A 228 -3.66 -8.90 7.73
CA ASN A 228 -4.64 -7.85 7.94
C ASN A 228 -5.65 -8.28 8.99
N TYR A 229 -5.82 -7.46 10.01
CA TYR A 229 -6.83 -7.60 11.06
C TYR A 229 -7.80 -6.42 10.97
N SER A 230 -9.09 -6.69 10.94
CA SER A 230 -10.13 -5.67 11.03
C SER A 230 -11.28 -6.12 11.94
N GLN A 231 -11.84 -5.17 12.68
CA GLN A 231 -12.98 -5.42 13.55
C GLN A 231 -13.87 -4.19 13.68
N ILE A 232 -15.18 -4.38 13.55
CA ILE A 232 -16.17 -3.40 13.96
C ILE A 232 -16.38 -3.56 15.47
N ILE A 233 -16.04 -2.52 16.27
CA ILE A 233 -16.02 -2.60 17.73
C ILE A 233 -17.37 -2.26 18.35
N THR A 234 -18.14 -1.38 17.70
CA THR A 234 -19.48 -0.97 18.14
C THR A 234 -20.42 -0.94 16.95
N GLY A 235 -21.66 -1.30 17.16
CA GLY A 235 -22.69 -1.25 16.12
C GLY A 235 -24.04 -1.74 16.64
N PRO A 236 -25.11 -1.44 15.96
CA PRO A 236 -26.47 -1.85 16.35
C PRO A 236 -26.67 -3.38 16.33
N SER A 237 -25.85 -4.11 15.60
CA SER A 237 -25.90 -5.58 15.49
C SER A 237 -25.11 -6.31 16.57
N GLY A 238 -24.42 -5.58 17.48
CA GLY A 238 -23.61 -6.18 18.52
C GLY A 238 -22.18 -6.50 18.06
N GLN A 239 -21.48 -7.31 18.85
CA GLN A 239 -20.08 -7.61 18.63
C GLN A 239 -19.87 -8.40 17.34
N THR A 240 -19.12 -7.84 16.37
CA THR A 240 -18.66 -8.61 15.21
C THR A 240 -17.38 -9.37 15.54
N PHE A 241 -17.21 -10.53 14.94
CA PHE A 241 -15.95 -11.27 15.05
C PHE A 241 -14.89 -10.57 14.19
N PRO A 242 -13.62 -10.49 14.66
CA PRO A 242 -12.55 -9.91 13.88
C PRO A 242 -12.32 -10.70 12.58
N SER A 243 -12.08 -9.99 11.50
CA SER A 243 -11.55 -10.55 10.26
C SER A 243 -10.03 -10.63 10.35
N VAL A 244 -9.45 -11.76 9.97
CA VAL A 244 -7.99 -11.96 9.90
C VAL A 244 -7.65 -12.62 8.57
N VAL A 245 -6.85 -11.96 7.76
CA VAL A 245 -6.48 -12.39 6.41
C VAL A 245 -4.97 -12.40 6.26
N ALA A 246 -4.45 -13.33 5.47
CA ALA A 246 -3.07 -13.28 4.97
C ALA A 246 -3.07 -13.11 3.46
N THR A 247 -2.22 -12.22 2.95
CA THR A 247 -2.09 -11.92 1.53
C THR A 247 -0.65 -12.16 1.08
N PRO A 248 -0.25 -13.42 0.80
CA PRO A 248 1.02 -13.67 0.14
C PRO A 248 1.03 -13.09 -1.26
N GLY A 249 2.17 -12.51 -1.65
CA GLY A 249 2.31 -11.82 -2.92
C GLY A 249 3.75 -11.70 -3.40
N ILE A 250 3.86 -11.14 -4.58
CA ILE A 250 5.12 -10.75 -5.22
C ILE A 250 4.99 -9.33 -5.76
N ALA A 251 6.07 -8.55 -5.68
CA ALA A 251 6.16 -7.22 -6.25
C ALA A 251 7.39 -7.11 -7.16
N TYR A 252 7.25 -6.34 -8.23
CA TYR A 252 8.34 -5.88 -9.07
C TYR A 252 8.49 -4.38 -8.90
N VAL A 253 9.60 -3.94 -8.34
CA VAL A 253 9.87 -2.53 -8.07
C VAL A 253 10.91 -2.02 -9.06
N SER A 254 10.60 -0.93 -9.75
CA SER A 254 11.50 -0.23 -10.66
C SER A 254 11.70 1.21 -10.18
N TYR A 255 12.50 1.97 -10.92
CA TYR A 255 12.70 3.40 -10.65
C TYR A 255 11.44 4.27 -10.84
N HIS A 256 10.50 3.83 -11.67
CA HIS A 256 9.35 4.63 -12.07
C HIS A 256 8.02 4.07 -11.62
N PHE A 257 7.97 2.80 -11.27
CA PHE A 257 6.73 2.13 -10.92
C PHE A 257 6.96 0.87 -10.11
N GLU A 258 5.94 0.49 -9.37
CA GLU A 258 5.77 -0.81 -8.77
C GLU A 258 4.63 -1.58 -9.46
N LEU A 259 4.78 -2.89 -9.57
CA LEU A 259 3.73 -3.81 -10.00
C LEU A 259 3.65 -4.95 -9.01
N SER A 260 2.59 -4.98 -8.22
CA SER A 260 2.37 -5.96 -7.18
C SER A 260 1.17 -6.85 -7.46
N PHE A 261 1.21 -8.05 -6.95
CA PHE A 261 0.18 -9.06 -7.11
C PHE A 261 0.13 -9.99 -5.90
N GLY A 262 -1.07 -10.19 -5.34
CA GLY A 262 -1.30 -11.05 -4.19
C GLY A 262 -2.62 -11.80 -4.23
N THR A 263 -2.78 -12.74 -3.32
CA THR A 263 -4.05 -13.46 -3.12
C THR A 263 -4.38 -13.53 -1.64
N GLN A 264 -5.63 -13.20 -1.28
CA GLN A 264 -6.08 -13.25 0.11
C GLN A 264 -6.45 -14.65 0.54
N LEU A 265 -6.00 -15.02 1.71
CA LEU A 265 -6.28 -16.28 2.39
C LEU A 265 -6.93 -15.98 3.75
N ALA A 266 -8.15 -16.44 3.96
CA ALA A 266 -8.84 -16.32 5.22
C ALA A 266 -8.12 -17.13 6.31
N LEU A 267 -7.74 -16.49 7.41
CA LEU A 267 -7.10 -17.15 8.55
C LEU A 267 -8.11 -17.57 9.63
N ASN A 268 -9.33 -17.02 9.58
CA ASN A 268 -10.41 -17.44 10.48
C ASN A 268 -11.76 -17.50 9.73
N ARG A 269 -12.79 -18.06 10.39
CA ARG A 269 -14.11 -18.23 9.77
C ARG A 269 -14.85 -16.91 9.53
N ALA A 270 -14.51 -15.87 10.28
CA ALA A 270 -15.15 -14.57 10.15
C ALA A 270 -14.60 -13.78 8.97
N SER A 271 -13.36 -14.09 8.55
CA SER A 271 -12.70 -13.30 7.50
C SER A 271 -13.42 -13.37 6.18
N VAL A 272 -13.63 -14.57 5.67
CA VAL A 272 -14.20 -14.75 4.32
C VAL A 272 -14.96 -16.08 4.27
N PRO A 273 -16.08 -16.21 5.02
CA PRO A 273 -16.72 -17.51 5.20
C PRO A 273 -17.13 -18.19 3.90
N ASP A 274 -17.46 -17.41 2.88
CA ASP A 274 -17.90 -17.92 1.58
C ASP A 274 -16.98 -17.52 0.41
N THR A 275 -15.80 -16.97 0.71
CA THR A 275 -14.86 -16.54 -0.33
C THR A 275 -14.15 -17.74 -0.93
N HIS A 276 -14.26 -17.89 -2.26
CA HIS A 276 -13.60 -18.93 -3.03
C HIS A 276 -12.29 -18.47 -3.66
N ALA A 277 -12.17 -17.17 -3.96
CA ALA A 277 -10.97 -16.58 -4.51
C ALA A 277 -10.98 -15.06 -4.27
N VAL A 278 -9.89 -14.53 -3.81
CA VAL A 278 -9.59 -13.11 -3.81
C VAL A 278 -8.23 -12.91 -4.42
N VAL A 279 -8.17 -12.05 -5.42
CA VAL A 279 -6.94 -11.68 -6.11
C VAL A 279 -6.86 -10.17 -6.08
N ILE A 280 -5.70 -9.64 -5.70
CA ILE A 280 -5.42 -8.21 -5.63
C ILE A 280 -4.17 -7.93 -6.45
N GLY A 281 -4.16 -6.83 -7.17
CA GLY A 281 -3.01 -6.30 -7.87
C GLY A 281 -2.86 -4.82 -7.59
N LEU A 282 -1.68 -4.27 -7.87
CA LEU A 282 -1.38 -2.86 -7.77
C LEU A 282 -0.46 -2.47 -8.92
N LEU A 283 -0.76 -1.36 -9.57
CA LEU A 283 0.18 -0.61 -10.39
C LEU A 283 0.31 0.77 -9.80
N ASP A 284 1.41 1.00 -9.10
CA ASP A 284 1.80 2.29 -8.57
C ASP A 284 2.85 2.96 -9.46
N ILE A 285 2.77 4.27 -9.61
CA ILE A 285 3.67 5.11 -10.38
C ILE A 285 4.28 6.19 -9.49
N PHE A 286 5.60 6.21 -9.43
CA PHE A 286 6.38 7.27 -8.78
C PHE A 286 6.44 8.49 -9.70
N TYR A 287 5.39 9.32 -9.64
CA TYR A 287 5.20 10.36 -10.64
C TYR A 287 6.23 11.50 -10.57
N ASP A 288 6.91 11.68 -9.45
CA ASP A 288 8.05 12.61 -9.33
C ASP A 288 9.26 12.18 -10.17
N SER A 289 9.43 10.87 -10.39
CA SER A 289 10.45 10.32 -11.26
C SER A 289 10.15 10.56 -12.77
N ILE A 290 8.88 10.83 -13.10
CA ILE A 290 8.38 11.03 -14.47
C ILE A 290 8.11 12.51 -14.73
N PHE A 291 7.42 13.17 -13.80
CA PHE A 291 7.02 14.58 -13.86
C PHE A 291 7.83 15.41 -12.87
N THR A 292 9.16 15.42 -13.02
CA THR A 292 10.13 15.91 -12.03
C THR A 292 9.82 17.29 -11.46
N LYS A 293 9.42 18.26 -12.28
CA LYS A 293 9.10 19.62 -11.78
C LYS A 293 7.84 19.66 -10.93
N ALA A 294 6.74 19.10 -11.43
CA ALA A 294 5.48 19.09 -10.71
C ALA A 294 5.50 18.11 -9.53
N GLY A 295 6.10 16.93 -9.72
CA GLY A 295 6.20 15.90 -8.72
C GLY A 295 7.04 16.31 -7.52
N ASN A 296 8.18 16.95 -7.72
CA ASN A 296 9.11 17.34 -6.66
C ASN A 296 8.83 18.71 -6.02
N TRP A 297 7.76 19.40 -6.41
CA TRP A 297 7.36 20.63 -5.72
C TRP A 297 6.94 20.33 -4.27
N THR A 298 7.42 21.17 -3.35
CA THR A 298 7.04 21.14 -1.94
C THR A 298 6.84 22.55 -1.38
N ILE A 299 6.12 22.67 -0.29
CA ILE A 299 5.82 23.98 0.32
C ILE A 299 7.10 24.68 0.79
N ASN A 300 8.08 23.94 1.29
CA ASN A 300 9.29 24.52 1.89
C ASN A 300 10.49 24.61 0.94
N LYS A 301 10.50 23.87 -0.16
CA LYS A 301 11.62 23.89 -1.13
C LYS A 301 11.24 24.57 -2.45
N GLY A 302 9.94 24.72 -2.73
CA GLY A 302 9.45 25.29 -3.97
C GLY A 302 9.58 24.35 -5.16
N PHE A 303 9.45 24.91 -6.36
CA PHE A 303 9.68 24.15 -7.60
C PHE A 303 11.17 23.90 -7.80
N PRO A 304 11.59 22.68 -8.17
CA PRO A 304 12.94 22.41 -8.60
C PRO A 304 13.26 23.20 -9.91
N GLU A 305 14.49 23.70 -10.00
CA GLU A 305 14.99 24.49 -11.14
C GLU A 305 15.06 23.70 -12.46
#